data_03c1ab72cc34a01c696752f888134274
#
_entry.id   03c1ab72cc34a01c696752f888134274
#
_cell.length_a   1.000
_cell.length_b   1.000
_cell.length_c   1.000
_cell.angle_alpha   90.00
_cell.angle_beta   90.00
_cell.angle_gamma   90.00
#
_symmetry.space_group_name_H-M   'P 1'
#
loop_
_entity.id
_entity.type
_entity.pdbx_description
1 polymer ?
#
loop_
_entity_poly.entity_id
_entity_poly.type
_entity_poly.pdbx_seq_one_letter_code
_entity_poly.pdbx_strand_id
1 'polypeptide(L)'
;MRPFSRWWVWALLGVALLLVPWPAAVADAVYLGAVLPAWSVVTAALVSAVPLSLSAGLLLFGLAALVAALLWPGGAARAGQALGWALAVLLLTFPLAFGLGYRTTPIAPVGEAAAPAAYAAAREAVLTRLLVTAGPGRAALAAGAPDAAVLSGCVADVAARLRDAPSPTLPTRVKALPPGALLTFGFSGVVSPWLLEPHLDPGLPPAAATAVALHELAHTAGFARESEAEAVALLAGLGCEDPAAAYAAALAAASRLARRLPAEERQAYVASWPEGAVEDLAAAAAAAASYRSGALAAAVERAYDAYLVSLGTEGGMADYDRSTDALVRLLDLALPAPSAGDGVARGRHAVGGGSQVAADEGGDVGVAPHEAPEQHLGVLAVARLQHRAGELAAGVGVEDPLGLEAAERVGV
;
A
#
# COMPACT_ATOMS: atom_id res chain seq x y z
N MET A 1 16.33 45.17 9.39
CA MET A 1 15.61 43.93 9.11
C MET A 1 16.07 42.90 10.13
N ARG A 2 15.15 42.36 10.96
CA ARG A 2 15.49 41.38 12.01
C ARG A 2 15.92 40.07 11.35
N PRO A 3 17.04 39.44 11.74
CA PRO A 3 17.58 38.22 11.08
C PRO A 3 16.62 37.02 11.15
N PHE A 4 15.61 37.08 12.00
CA PHE A 4 14.61 36.02 12.20
C PHE A 4 13.47 35.96 11.16
N SER A 5 13.46 36.84 10.15
CA SER A 5 12.37 36.85 9.14
C SER A 5 12.66 36.09 7.85
N ARG A 6 13.72 35.27 7.80
CA ARG A 6 14.14 34.58 6.56
C ARG A 6 13.74 33.06 6.51
N TRP A 7 12.74 32.66 7.21
CA TRP A 7 12.25 31.26 7.17
C TRP A 7 11.92 30.78 5.74
N TRP A 8 11.44 31.67 4.87
CA TRP A 8 11.11 31.37 3.49
C TRP A 8 12.34 30.93 2.65
N VAL A 9 13.56 31.42 2.98
CA VAL A 9 14.79 30.95 2.31
C VAL A 9 15.03 29.48 2.59
N TRP A 10 14.84 29.06 3.83
CA TRP A 10 15.00 27.65 4.22
C TRP A 10 13.88 26.77 3.67
N ALA A 11 12.64 27.30 3.61
CA ALA A 11 11.54 26.60 2.96
C ALA A 11 11.81 26.40 1.46
N LEU A 12 12.29 27.45 0.75
CA LEU A 12 12.67 27.33 -0.66
C LEU A 12 13.86 26.36 -0.87
N LEU A 13 14.82 26.35 0.04
CA LEU A 13 15.92 25.38 -0.01
C LEU A 13 15.38 23.95 0.15
N GLY A 14 14.46 23.72 1.08
CA GLY A 14 13.80 22.42 1.27
C GLY A 14 13.06 21.97 0.00
N VAL A 15 12.28 22.86 -0.62
CA VAL A 15 11.61 22.59 -1.90
C VAL A 15 12.65 22.30 -3.01
N ALA A 16 13.72 23.10 -3.09
CA ALA A 16 14.78 22.86 -4.07
C ALA A 16 15.42 21.47 -3.90
N LEU A 17 15.69 21.05 -2.66
CA LEU A 17 16.23 19.73 -2.38
C LEU A 17 15.29 18.58 -2.77
N LEU A 18 13.96 18.78 -2.65
CA LEU A 18 12.96 17.82 -3.12
C LEU A 18 12.93 17.69 -4.64
N LEU A 19 13.10 18.81 -5.34
CA LEU A 19 13.03 18.87 -6.79
C LEU A 19 14.34 18.43 -7.48
N VAL A 20 15.46 18.33 -6.75
CA VAL A 20 16.70 17.80 -7.30
C VAL A 20 16.51 16.37 -7.76
N PRO A 21 16.83 16.02 -9.02
CA PRO A 21 16.80 14.65 -9.50
C PRO A 21 18.01 13.87 -8.96
N TRP A 22 17.96 13.49 -7.69
CA TRP A 22 19.02 12.73 -7.04
C TRP A 22 19.31 11.44 -7.79
N PRO A 23 20.56 11.15 -8.17
CA PRO A 23 20.93 9.83 -8.71
C PRO A 23 20.58 8.73 -7.69
N ALA A 24 20.03 7.60 -8.16
CA ALA A 24 19.63 6.48 -7.29
C ALA A 24 20.76 6.00 -6.40
N ALA A 25 21.99 5.87 -6.93
CA ALA A 25 23.16 5.47 -6.15
C ALA A 25 23.48 6.44 -4.98
N VAL A 26 23.20 7.73 -5.13
CA VAL A 26 23.36 8.71 -4.04
C VAL A 26 22.24 8.56 -3.02
N ALA A 27 21.01 8.37 -3.49
CA ALA A 27 19.86 8.13 -2.60
C ALA A 27 20.07 6.83 -1.80
N ASP A 28 20.52 5.75 -2.45
CA ASP A 28 20.85 4.48 -1.79
C ASP A 28 21.93 4.65 -0.72
N ALA A 29 23.05 5.29 -1.07
CA ALA A 29 24.15 5.48 -0.13
C ALA A 29 23.80 6.38 1.05
N VAL A 30 23.07 7.48 0.80
CA VAL A 30 22.72 8.46 1.84
C VAL A 30 21.51 7.98 2.65
N TYR A 31 20.42 7.63 1.98
CA TYR A 31 19.16 7.31 2.65
C TYR A 31 19.20 5.87 3.21
N LEU A 32 19.36 4.87 2.36
CA LEU A 32 19.34 3.47 2.80
C LEU A 32 20.59 3.08 3.58
N GLY A 33 21.77 3.62 3.20
CA GLY A 33 23.05 3.27 3.80
C GLY A 33 23.35 3.99 5.12
N ALA A 34 22.76 5.16 5.37
CA ALA A 34 23.12 5.98 6.54
C ALA A 34 21.92 6.52 7.31
N VAL A 35 21.06 7.33 6.64
CA VAL A 35 20.02 8.10 7.35
C VAL A 35 18.93 7.18 7.91
N LEU A 36 18.36 6.32 7.08
CA LEU A 36 17.29 5.43 7.49
C LEU A 36 17.71 4.46 8.61
N PRO A 37 18.84 3.75 8.54
CA PRO A 37 19.27 2.90 9.64
C PRO A 37 19.46 3.64 10.97
N ALA A 38 20.09 4.82 10.93
CA ALA A 38 20.33 5.61 12.15
C ALA A 38 19.01 6.19 12.71
N TRP A 39 18.16 6.72 11.85
CA TRP A 39 16.91 7.36 12.24
C TRP A 39 15.86 6.34 12.73
N SER A 40 15.79 5.18 12.08
CA SER A 40 14.85 4.11 12.44
C SER A 40 15.06 3.58 13.85
N VAL A 41 16.31 3.50 14.34
CA VAL A 41 16.58 3.07 15.73
C VAL A 41 15.89 3.99 16.73
N VAL A 42 16.00 5.31 16.53
CA VAL A 42 15.41 6.30 17.44
C VAL A 42 13.89 6.30 17.32
N THR A 43 13.38 6.38 16.10
CA THR A 43 11.93 6.48 15.86
C THR A 43 11.21 5.19 16.24
N ALA A 44 11.74 4.01 15.90
CA ALA A 44 11.15 2.74 16.28
C ALA A 44 11.09 2.57 17.79
N ALA A 45 12.15 2.97 18.53
CA ALA A 45 12.13 2.93 20.00
C ALA A 45 11.04 3.84 20.59
N LEU A 46 10.92 5.10 20.09
CA LEU A 46 9.90 6.04 20.53
C LEU A 46 8.49 5.57 20.20
N VAL A 47 8.27 5.17 18.95
CA VAL A 47 6.96 4.69 18.47
C VAL A 47 6.52 3.43 19.19
N SER A 48 7.45 2.50 19.46
CA SER A 48 7.14 1.26 20.18
C SER A 48 6.84 1.49 21.67
N ALA A 49 7.53 2.45 22.30
CA ALA A 49 7.36 2.74 23.74
C ALA A 49 6.02 3.44 24.03
N VAL A 50 5.57 4.34 23.15
CA VAL A 50 4.37 5.16 23.38
C VAL A 50 3.15 4.50 22.71
N PRO A 51 2.05 4.21 23.44
CA PRO A 51 0.87 3.56 22.83
C PRO A 51 0.03 4.52 21.97
N LEU A 52 0.12 5.81 22.21
CA LEU A 52 -0.60 6.85 21.47
C LEU A 52 0.19 7.31 20.23
N SER A 53 -0.50 7.89 19.26
CA SER A 53 0.16 8.52 18.11
C SER A 53 0.93 9.76 18.55
N LEU A 54 2.25 9.70 18.39
CA LEU A 54 3.15 10.84 18.62
C LEU A 54 2.91 11.94 17.59
N SER A 55 2.70 11.56 16.33
CA SER A 55 2.44 12.50 15.23
C SER A 55 1.15 13.28 15.44
N ALA A 56 0.07 12.60 15.84
CA ALA A 56 -1.19 13.26 16.18
C ALA A 56 -1.03 14.17 17.41
N GLY A 57 -0.31 13.71 18.42
CA GLY A 57 0.01 14.51 19.60
C GLY A 57 0.76 15.78 19.28
N LEU A 58 1.80 15.69 18.44
CA LEU A 58 2.58 16.84 17.97
C LEU A 58 1.72 17.82 17.14
N LEU A 59 0.85 17.30 16.27
CA LEU A 59 -0.08 18.11 15.48
C LEU A 59 -1.05 18.88 16.39
N LEU A 60 -1.68 18.20 17.35
CA LEU A 60 -2.61 18.82 18.30
C LEU A 60 -1.91 19.85 19.19
N PHE A 61 -0.71 19.54 19.67
CA PHE A 61 0.10 20.49 20.45
C PHE A 61 0.46 21.71 19.61
N GLY A 62 0.90 21.54 18.36
CA GLY A 62 1.20 22.63 17.45
C GLY A 62 -0.01 23.51 17.17
N LEU A 63 -1.18 22.89 16.95
CA LEU A 63 -2.45 23.62 16.77
C LEU A 63 -2.83 24.41 18.03
N ALA A 64 -2.76 23.79 19.21
CA ALA A 64 -3.03 24.48 20.47
C ALA A 64 -2.08 25.65 20.73
N ALA A 65 -0.77 25.46 20.44
CA ALA A 65 0.23 26.51 20.55
C ALA A 65 -0.04 27.66 19.57
N LEU A 66 -0.46 27.35 18.33
CA LEU A 66 -0.85 28.34 17.33
C LEU A 66 -2.06 29.15 17.80
N VAL A 67 -3.11 28.49 18.29
CA VAL A 67 -4.30 29.16 18.82
C VAL A 67 -3.92 30.07 20.01
N ALA A 68 -3.13 29.57 20.95
CA ALA A 68 -2.65 30.35 22.08
C ALA A 68 -1.83 31.58 21.61
N ALA A 69 -0.97 31.40 20.62
CA ALA A 69 -0.20 32.52 20.03
C ALA A 69 -1.11 33.56 19.38
N LEU A 70 -2.16 33.15 18.66
CA LEU A 70 -3.10 34.07 18.02
C LEU A 70 -3.92 34.90 19.04
N LEU A 71 -4.25 34.30 20.17
CA LEU A 71 -4.99 34.98 21.25
C LEU A 71 -4.15 35.98 22.06
N TRP A 72 -2.82 35.96 21.92
CA TRP A 72 -1.90 36.86 22.62
C TRP A 72 -1.79 38.23 21.92
N PRO A 73 -1.69 39.38 22.67
CA PRO A 73 -1.47 40.70 22.05
C PRO A 73 -0.28 40.70 21.10
N GLY A 74 -0.48 41.10 19.83
CA GLY A 74 0.51 41.02 18.76
C GLY A 74 0.86 39.61 18.33
N GLY A 75 0.02 38.63 18.65
CA GLY A 75 0.26 37.21 18.44
C GLY A 75 0.22 36.78 16.96
N ALA A 76 -0.60 37.41 16.14
CA ALA A 76 -0.73 37.03 14.72
C ALA A 76 0.61 37.06 13.97
N ALA A 77 1.44 38.10 14.18
CA ALA A 77 2.76 38.18 13.56
C ALA A 77 3.74 37.13 14.08
N ARG A 78 3.67 36.80 15.39
CA ARG A 78 4.48 35.73 16.00
C ARG A 78 4.03 34.36 15.54
N ALA A 79 2.70 34.12 15.49
CA ALA A 79 2.10 32.90 15.00
C ALA A 79 2.46 32.65 13.54
N GLY A 80 2.36 33.66 12.67
CA GLY A 80 2.79 33.55 11.26
C GLY A 80 4.28 33.25 11.12
N GLN A 81 5.12 33.86 11.98
CA GLN A 81 6.56 33.58 11.97
C GLN A 81 6.87 32.13 12.47
N ALA A 82 6.20 31.67 13.53
CA ALA A 82 6.37 30.32 14.03
C ALA A 82 5.91 29.28 13.01
N LEU A 83 4.77 29.51 12.35
CA LEU A 83 4.27 28.66 11.27
C LEU A 83 5.25 28.61 10.10
N GLY A 84 5.81 29.76 9.70
CA GLY A 84 6.81 29.84 8.65
C GLY A 84 8.06 29.03 8.99
N TRP A 85 8.56 29.11 10.20
CA TRP A 85 9.71 28.32 10.64
C TRP A 85 9.36 26.82 10.74
N ALA A 86 8.17 26.45 11.24
CA ALA A 86 7.72 25.06 11.25
C ALA A 86 7.68 24.49 9.82
N LEU A 87 7.09 25.22 8.88
CA LEU A 87 7.05 24.83 7.48
C LEU A 87 8.46 24.68 6.89
N ALA A 88 9.36 25.63 7.17
CA ALA A 88 10.73 25.58 6.69
C ALA A 88 11.48 24.35 7.23
N VAL A 89 11.32 24.02 8.51
CA VAL A 89 11.93 22.82 9.11
C VAL A 89 11.35 21.56 8.48
N LEU A 90 10.02 21.46 8.33
CA LEU A 90 9.39 20.31 7.71
C LEU A 90 9.86 20.10 6.27
N LEU A 91 9.86 21.14 5.44
CA LEU A 91 10.32 21.06 4.04
C LEU A 91 11.82 20.74 3.94
N LEU A 92 12.64 21.28 4.83
CA LEU A 92 14.09 21.06 4.79
C LEU A 92 14.48 19.65 5.24
N THR A 93 13.75 19.09 6.21
CA THR A 93 14.06 17.77 6.78
C THR A 93 13.37 16.62 6.05
N PHE A 94 12.25 16.86 5.36
CA PHE A 94 11.50 15.83 4.64
C PHE A 94 12.35 15.06 3.62
N PRO A 95 13.21 15.70 2.78
CA PRO A 95 14.06 14.97 1.84
C PRO A 95 14.88 13.88 2.50
N LEU A 96 15.49 14.15 3.65
CA LEU A 96 16.31 13.19 4.39
C LEU A 96 15.47 12.19 5.18
N ALA A 97 14.36 12.62 5.77
CA ALA A 97 13.52 11.74 6.58
C ALA A 97 12.80 10.67 5.75
N PHE A 98 12.38 11.01 4.51
CA PHE A 98 11.56 10.13 3.68
C PHE A 98 11.70 10.37 2.17
N GLY A 99 11.84 11.64 1.74
CA GLY A 99 11.79 12.04 0.33
C GLY A 99 12.81 11.36 -0.57
N LEU A 100 14.03 11.11 -0.08
CA LEU A 100 15.06 10.37 -0.82
C LEU A 100 14.66 8.91 -1.08
N GLY A 101 13.77 8.33 -0.27
CA GLY A 101 13.24 6.98 -0.49
C GLY A 101 12.56 6.82 -1.86
N TYR A 102 11.95 7.88 -2.39
CA TYR A 102 11.37 7.87 -3.75
C TYR A 102 12.43 7.87 -4.88
N ARG A 103 13.69 8.12 -4.55
CA ARG A 103 14.82 8.19 -5.50
C ARG A 103 15.76 6.99 -5.43
N THR A 104 15.51 6.05 -4.53
CA THR A 104 16.32 4.82 -4.40
C THR A 104 16.17 3.92 -5.61
N THR A 105 17.12 3.01 -5.79
CA THR A 105 17.04 1.99 -6.86
C THR A 105 15.77 1.14 -6.66
N PRO A 106 14.93 0.99 -7.70
CA PRO A 106 13.73 0.17 -7.61
C PRO A 106 14.04 -1.31 -7.33
N ILE A 107 13.19 -1.95 -6.50
CA ILE A 107 13.32 -3.38 -6.17
C ILE A 107 12.94 -4.31 -7.33
N ALA A 108 12.22 -3.80 -8.31
CA ALA A 108 11.86 -4.52 -9.53
C ALA A 108 11.96 -3.57 -10.74
N PRO A 109 12.18 -4.07 -11.95
CA PRO A 109 12.20 -3.26 -13.16
C PRO A 109 10.90 -2.46 -13.30
N VAL A 110 11.04 -1.16 -13.58
CA VAL A 110 9.92 -0.23 -13.78
C VAL A 110 9.54 -0.24 -15.26
N GLY A 111 8.24 -0.33 -15.56
CA GLY A 111 7.71 -0.18 -16.92
C GLY A 111 7.63 -1.46 -17.76
N GLU A 112 8.11 -2.60 -17.26
CA GLU A 112 7.96 -3.89 -17.92
C GLU A 112 6.90 -4.73 -17.22
N ALA A 113 5.88 -5.19 -17.95
CA ALA A 113 4.93 -6.18 -17.43
C ALA A 113 5.62 -7.53 -17.19
N ALA A 114 5.21 -8.27 -16.16
CA ALA A 114 5.67 -9.64 -15.98
C ALA A 114 5.12 -10.55 -17.11
N ALA A 115 5.83 -11.63 -17.42
CA ALA A 115 5.39 -12.54 -18.47
C ALA A 115 4.05 -13.22 -18.11
N PRO A 116 3.15 -13.50 -19.09
CA PRO A 116 1.87 -14.16 -18.82
C PRO A 116 1.99 -15.47 -18.05
N ALA A 117 3.05 -16.26 -18.33
CA ALA A 117 3.33 -17.49 -17.59
C ALA A 117 3.66 -17.25 -16.11
N ALA A 118 4.37 -16.15 -15.78
CA ALA A 118 4.66 -15.77 -14.41
C ALA A 118 3.38 -15.36 -13.65
N TYR A 119 2.48 -14.64 -14.31
CA TYR A 119 1.15 -14.35 -13.74
C TYR A 119 0.32 -15.62 -13.48
N ALA A 120 0.35 -16.61 -14.38
CA ALA A 120 -0.34 -17.87 -14.19
C ALA A 120 0.23 -18.63 -12.98
N ALA A 121 1.55 -18.74 -12.89
CA ALA A 121 2.23 -19.37 -11.75
C ALA A 121 1.93 -18.63 -10.42
N ALA A 122 1.94 -17.30 -10.44
CA ALA A 122 1.63 -16.50 -9.27
C ALA A 122 0.17 -16.70 -8.79
N ARG A 123 -0.80 -16.78 -9.70
CA ARG A 123 -2.19 -17.09 -9.36
C ARG A 123 -2.33 -18.46 -8.68
N GLU A 124 -1.65 -19.48 -9.20
CA GLU A 124 -1.68 -20.83 -8.60
C GLU A 124 -1.05 -20.83 -7.20
N ALA A 125 0.11 -20.21 -7.03
CA ALA A 125 0.82 -20.16 -5.76
C ALA A 125 0.04 -19.37 -4.71
N VAL A 126 -0.49 -18.20 -5.07
CA VAL A 126 -1.29 -17.36 -4.16
C VAL A 126 -2.62 -18.02 -3.80
N LEU A 127 -3.31 -18.68 -4.76
CA LEU A 127 -4.52 -19.43 -4.49
C LEU A 127 -4.25 -20.59 -3.52
N THR A 128 -3.18 -21.34 -3.73
CA THR A 128 -2.77 -22.43 -2.82
C THR A 128 -2.54 -21.88 -1.41
N ARG A 129 -1.83 -20.74 -1.30
CA ARG A 129 -1.60 -20.08 0.00
C ARG A 129 -2.91 -19.62 0.64
N LEU A 130 -3.82 -19.02 -0.13
CA LEU A 130 -5.13 -18.58 0.34
C LEU A 130 -5.97 -19.74 0.87
N LEU A 131 -6.02 -20.86 0.14
CA LEU A 131 -6.76 -22.05 0.55
C LEU A 131 -6.23 -22.65 1.87
N VAL A 132 -4.90 -22.68 2.04
CA VAL A 132 -4.26 -23.23 3.25
C VAL A 132 -4.45 -22.31 4.45
N THR A 133 -4.42 -20.99 4.23
CA THR A 133 -4.44 -20.01 5.34
C THR A 133 -5.83 -19.52 5.72
N ALA A 134 -6.87 -19.72 4.91
CA ALA A 134 -8.21 -19.16 5.15
C ALA A 134 -8.81 -19.61 6.49
N GLY A 135 -8.85 -20.92 6.76
CA GLY A 135 -9.39 -21.44 8.01
C GLY A 135 -8.64 -20.91 9.24
N PRO A 136 -7.35 -21.22 9.39
CA PRO A 136 -6.58 -20.77 10.55
C PRO A 136 -6.45 -19.24 10.63
N GLY A 137 -6.32 -18.55 9.50
CA GLY A 137 -6.17 -17.09 9.46
C GLY A 137 -7.43 -16.35 9.90
N ARG A 138 -8.60 -16.75 9.39
CA ARG A 138 -9.88 -16.17 9.80
C ARG A 138 -10.17 -16.46 11.29
N ALA A 139 -9.84 -17.66 11.78
CA ALA A 139 -9.96 -18.00 13.20
C ALA A 139 -9.02 -17.13 14.06
N ALA A 140 -7.78 -16.91 13.63
CA ALA A 140 -6.84 -16.05 14.33
C ALA A 140 -7.31 -14.58 14.34
N LEU A 141 -7.81 -14.05 13.21
CA LEU A 141 -8.37 -12.70 13.12
C LEU A 141 -9.61 -12.51 13.99
N ALA A 142 -10.44 -13.54 14.13
CA ALA A 142 -11.59 -13.52 15.03
C ALA A 142 -11.18 -13.52 16.51
N ALA A 143 -10.03 -14.09 16.85
CA ALA A 143 -9.45 -14.03 18.20
C ALA A 143 -8.78 -12.71 18.53
N GLY A 144 -8.33 -11.95 17.53
CA GLY A 144 -7.71 -10.64 17.68
C GLY A 144 -6.81 -10.26 16.51
N ALA A 145 -6.39 -9.02 16.47
CA ALA A 145 -5.41 -8.56 15.49
C ALA A 145 -4.03 -9.21 15.78
N PRO A 146 -3.23 -9.53 14.74
CA PRO A 146 -1.87 -10.01 14.93
C PRO A 146 -1.01 -8.98 15.65
N ASP A 147 -0.01 -9.46 16.40
CA ASP A 147 0.96 -8.57 17.05
C ASP A 147 1.77 -7.81 16.00
N ALA A 148 1.79 -6.49 16.10
CA ALA A 148 2.56 -5.64 15.21
C ALA A 148 4.06 -5.96 15.23
N ALA A 149 4.60 -6.52 16.32
CA ALA A 149 5.99 -6.97 16.36
C ALA A 149 6.23 -8.17 15.43
N VAL A 150 5.25 -9.08 15.32
CA VAL A 150 5.31 -10.20 14.37
C VAL A 150 5.26 -9.69 12.93
N LEU A 151 4.33 -8.78 12.63
CA LEU A 151 4.23 -8.16 11.31
C LEU A 151 5.52 -7.42 10.92
N SER A 152 6.10 -6.68 11.87
CA SER A 152 7.39 -5.99 11.68
C SER A 152 8.52 -6.97 11.38
N GLY A 153 8.57 -8.12 12.06
CA GLY A 153 9.52 -9.21 11.77
C GLY A 153 9.38 -9.71 10.33
N CYS A 154 8.16 -10.02 9.89
CA CYS A 154 7.89 -10.50 8.53
C CYS A 154 8.31 -9.47 7.46
N VAL A 155 8.04 -8.18 7.69
CA VAL A 155 8.46 -7.10 6.78
C VAL A 155 9.99 -6.94 6.79
N ALA A 156 10.63 -6.99 7.97
CA ALA A 156 12.07 -6.87 8.09
C ALA A 156 12.82 -8.00 7.36
N ASP A 157 12.33 -9.23 7.43
CA ASP A 157 12.91 -10.38 6.73
C ASP A 157 12.86 -10.23 5.22
N VAL A 158 11.75 -9.76 4.68
CA VAL A 158 11.62 -9.50 3.23
C VAL A 158 12.49 -8.31 2.82
N ALA A 159 12.48 -7.23 3.59
CA ALA A 159 13.30 -6.05 3.31
C ALA A 159 14.81 -6.39 3.28
N ALA A 160 15.27 -7.21 4.22
CA ALA A 160 16.67 -7.66 4.26
C ALA A 160 17.04 -8.49 3.02
N ARG A 161 16.17 -9.42 2.61
CA ARG A 161 16.40 -10.25 1.42
C ARG A 161 16.40 -9.44 0.12
N LEU A 162 15.49 -8.46 -0.01
CA LEU A 162 15.39 -7.63 -1.21
C LEU A 162 16.59 -6.70 -1.39
N ARG A 163 17.20 -6.24 -0.30
CA ARG A 163 18.32 -5.31 -0.33
C ARG A 163 19.70 -5.96 -0.14
N ASP A 164 19.73 -7.26 0.14
CA ASP A 164 20.94 -7.98 0.52
C ASP A 164 21.71 -7.23 1.65
N ALA A 165 20.97 -6.69 2.61
CA ALA A 165 21.45 -5.88 3.70
C ALA A 165 20.52 -6.02 4.93
N PRO A 166 21.02 -5.77 6.17
CA PRO A 166 20.17 -5.74 7.34
C PRO A 166 19.01 -4.74 7.17
N SER A 167 17.80 -5.15 7.55
CA SER A 167 16.65 -4.23 7.58
C SER A 167 16.88 -3.10 8.58
N PRO A 168 16.36 -1.89 8.35
CA PRO A 168 16.25 -0.87 9.39
C PRO A 168 15.41 -1.40 10.57
N THR A 169 15.56 -0.79 11.74
CA THR A 169 14.76 -1.14 12.91
C THR A 169 13.31 -0.71 12.70
N LEU A 170 12.38 -1.65 12.75
CA LEU A 170 10.96 -1.35 12.56
C LEU A 170 10.24 -1.16 13.90
N PRO A 171 9.19 -0.31 13.94
CA PRO A 171 8.37 -0.16 15.14
C PRO A 171 7.56 -1.44 15.41
N THR A 172 7.41 -1.78 16.67
CA THR A 172 6.60 -2.93 17.12
C THR A 172 5.14 -2.54 17.41
N ARG A 173 4.71 -1.36 16.97
CA ARG A 173 3.34 -0.85 17.10
C ARG A 173 2.92 -0.15 15.83
N VAL A 174 1.72 -0.46 15.38
CA VAL A 174 0.95 0.33 14.41
C VAL A 174 -0.09 1.11 15.19
N LYS A 175 -0.21 2.41 14.95
CA LYS A 175 -1.10 3.29 15.71
C LYS A 175 -2.50 3.27 15.12
N ALA A 176 -3.50 3.08 15.98
CA ALA A 176 -4.89 3.28 15.60
C ALA A 176 -5.25 4.76 15.75
N LEU A 177 -5.84 5.36 14.73
CA LEU A 177 -6.50 6.65 14.80
C LEU A 177 -8.00 6.45 15.15
N PRO A 178 -8.78 7.51 15.42
CA PRO A 178 -10.22 7.34 15.56
C PRO A 178 -10.84 6.70 14.30
N PRO A 179 -11.83 5.79 14.45
CA PRO A 179 -12.48 5.14 13.30
C PRO A 179 -13.03 6.16 12.29
N GLY A 180 -12.72 5.99 11.03
CA GLY A 180 -13.09 6.91 9.95
C GLY A 180 -12.18 8.13 9.79
N ALA A 181 -11.21 8.34 10.66
CA ALA A 181 -10.32 9.50 10.58
C ALA A 181 -9.49 9.55 9.28
N LEU A 182 -9.09 8.40 8.75
CA LEU A 182 -8.41 8.30 7.45
C LEU A 182 -9.37 7.95 6.33
N LEU A 183 -10.30 7.02 6.56
CA LEU A 183 -11.25 6.55 5.56
C LEU A 183 -12.13 7.66 5.00
N THR A 184 -12.46 8.69 5.80
CA THR A 184 -13.18 9.88 5.34
C THR A 184 -12.45 10.59 4.19
N PHE A 185 -11.14 10.55 4.19
CA PHE A 185 -10.28 11.14 3.16
C PHE A 185 -9.90 10.16 2.06
N GLY A 186 -10.30 8.88 2.18
CA GLY A 186 -9.98 7.82 1.24
C GLY A 186 -8.68 7.08 1.54
N PHE A 187 -8.07 7.27 2.70
CA PHE A 187 -6.89 6.53 3.13
C PHE A 187 -7.26 5.43 4.12
N SER A 188 -6.59 4.29 4.02
CA SER A 188 -6.75 3.16 4.95
C SER A 188 -5.69 3.18 6.05
N GLY A 189 -4.51 3.68 5.73
CA GLY A 189 -3.37 3.88 6.61
C GLY A 189 -2.53 5.08 6.16
N VAL A 190 -1.52 5.42 6.92
CA VAL A 190 -0.54 6.44 6.60
C VAL A 190 0.70 6.34 7.50
N VAL A 191 1.87 6.51 6.93
CA VAL A 191 3.10 6.69 7.71
C VAL A 191 3.39 8.17 7.92
N SER A 192 3.66 8.56 9.16
CA SER A 192 4.27 9.86 9.43
C SER A 192 5.74 9.84 8.99
N PRO A 193 6.13 10.62 7.97
CA PRO A 193 7.46 10.50 7.36
C PRO A 193 8.60 10.87 8.30
N TRP A 194 8.38 11.79 9.25
CA TRP A 194 9.42 12.25 10.18
C TRP A 194 9.65 11.31 11.36
N LEU A 195 8.61 10.58 11.78
CA LEU A 195 8.71 9.66 12.91
C LEU A 195 8.76 8.19 12.46
N LEU A 196 8.61 7.92 11.17
CA LEU A 196 8.39 6.56 10.64
C LEU A 196 7.31 5.84 11.47
N GLU A 197 6.25 6.58 11.83
CA GLU A 197 5.17 6.10 12.69
C GLU A 197 4.01 5.63 11.82
N PRO A 198 3.76 4.31 11.77
CA PRO A 198 2.67 3.75 10.96
C PRO A 198 1.33 3.90 11.68
N HIS A 199 0.31 4.31 10.94
CA HIS A 199 -1.07 4.46 11.40
C HIS A 199 -2.01 3.65 10.53
N LEU A 200 -3.09 3.17 11.13
CA LEU A 200 -4.22 2.57 10.40
C LEU A 200 -5.55 3.14 10.90
N ASP A 201 -6.56 3.04 10.06
CA ASP A 201 -7.94 3.33 10.45
C ASP A 201 -8.60 2.06 10.99
N PRO A 202 -8.99 2.03 12.27
CA PRO A 202 -9.63 0.86 12.89
C PRO A 202 -11.09 0.66 12.43
N GLY A 203 -11.61 1.51 11.56
CA GLY A 203 -12.88 1.28 10.87
C GLY A 203 -12.84 0.13 9.86
N LEU A 204 -11.64 -0.36 9.49
CA LEU A 204 -11.47 -1.52 8.61
C LEU A 204 -11.70 -2.85 9.35
N PRO A 205 -12.25 -3.87 8.66
CA PRO A 205 -12.33 -5.23 9.21
C PRO A 205 -10.92 -5.84 9.35
N PRO A 206 -10.76 -6.87 10.23
CA PRO A 206 -9.45 -7.36 10.65
C PRO A 206 -8.49 -7.78 9.52
N ALA A 207 -8.98 -8.46 8.48
CA ALA A 207 -8.14 -8.89 7.36
C ALA A 207 -7.58 -7.68 6.59
N ALA A 208 -8.44 -6.70 6.27
CA ALA A 208 -8.01 -5.48 5.59
C ALA A 208 -7.06 -4.64 6.47
N ALA A 209 -7.37 -4.49 7.76
CA ALA A 209 -6.51 -3.77 8.71
C ALA A 209 -5.12 -4.42 8.82
N THR A 210 -5.03 -5.75 8.79
CA THR A 210 -3.76 -6.49 8.83
C THR A 210 -2.95 -6.26 7.55
N ALA A 211 -3.58 -6.31 6.38
CA ALA A 211 -2.91 -6.02 5.10
C ALA A 211 -2.38 -4.57 5.06
N VAL A 212 -3.19 -3.60 5.51
CA VAL A 212 -2.78 -2.19 5.64
C VAL A 212 -1.63 -2.04 6.63
N ALA A 213 -1.65 -2.73 7.77
CA ALA A 213 -0.56 -2.66 8.74
C ALA A 213 0.78 -3.14 8.15
N LEU A 214 0.77 -4.22 7.36
CA LEU A 214 1.95 -4.68 6.62
C LEU A 214 2.44 -3.62 5.61
N HIS A 215 1.53 -2.95 4.91
CA HIS A 215 1.84 -1.89 3.96
C HIS A 215 2.51 -0.70 4.65
N GLU A 216 1.93 -0.21 5.74
CA GLU A 216 2.50 0.91 6.48
C GLU A 216 3.87 0.56 7.10
N LEU A 217 4.04 -0.69 7.55
CA LEU A 217 5.34 -1.18 8.01
C LEU A 217 6.38 -1.26 6.88
N ALA A 218 5.97 -1.60 5.64
CA ALA A 218 6.87 -1.58 4.50
C ALA A 218 7.39 -0.16 4.21
N HIS A 219 6.56 0.87 4.36
CA HIS A 219 7.02 2.25 4.30
C HIS A 219 8.05 2.57 5.39
N THR A 220 7.86 2.08 6.62
CA THR A 220 8.86 2.28 7.69
C THR A 220 10.18 1.54 7.43
N ALA A 221 10.13 0.46 6.64
CA ALA A 221 11.31 -0.23 6.14
C ALA A 221 12.04 0.52 5.01
N GLY A 222 11.54 1.71 4.60
CA GLY A 222 12.16 2.60 3.62
C GLY A 222 11.74 2.34 2.18
N PHE A 223 10.65 1.61 1.95
CA PHE A 223 10.01 1.51 0.63
C PHE A 223 9.01 2.65 0.48
N ALA A 224 9.48 3.77 -0.05
CA ALA A 224 8.67 4.98 -0.12
C ALA A 224 7.66 4.95 -1.28
N ARG A 225 7.97 4.27 -2.40
CA ARG A 225 7.04 4.12 -3.52
C ARG A 225 5.91 3.18 -3.14
N GLU A 226 4.68 3.55 -3.50
CA GLU A 226 3.48 2.79 -3.16
C GLU A 226 3.50 1.38 -3.76
N SER A 227 3.95 1.25 -5.01
CA SER A 227 4.07 -0.06 -5.67
C SER A 227 5.06 -0.99 -4.97
N GLU A 228 6.16 -0.44 -4.45
CA GLU A 228 7.17 -1.22 -3.71
C GLU A 228 6.67 -1.59 -2.31
N ALA A 229 6.10 -0.62 -1.58
CA ALA A 229 5.56 -0.86 -0.25
C ALA A 229 4.47 -1.94 -0.27
N GLU A 230 3.58 -1.88 -1.26
CA GLU A 230 2.55 -2.87 -1.45
C GLU A 230 3.11 -4.25 -1.80
N ALA A 231 4.06 -4.33 -2.76
CA ALA A 231 4.68 -5.60 -3.10
C ALA A 231 5.40 -6.23 -1.90
N VAL A 232 6.16 -5.43 -1.14
CA VAL A 232 6.85 -5.86 0.08
C VAL A 232 5.85 -6.33 1.15
N ALA A 233 4.77 -5.60 1.36
CA ALA A 233 3.72 -5.97 2.31
C ALA A 233 3.10 -7.33 1.97
N LEU A 234 2.74 -7.53 0.70
CA LEU A 234 2.18 -8.80 0.22
C LEU A 234 3.18 -9.95 0.37
N LEU A 235 4.43 -9.76 -0.04
CA LEU A 235 5.49 -10.76 0.10
C LEU A 235 5.73 -11.09 1.58
N ALA A 236 5.78 -10.07 2.44
CA ALA A 236 6.00 -10.25 3.87
C ALA A 236 4.89 -11.08 4.51
N GLY A 237 3.63 -10.74 4.22
CA GLY A 237 2.49 -11.50 4.76
C GLY A 237 2.39 -12.91 4.18
N LEU A 238 2.59 -13.09 2.86
CA LEU A 238 2.58 -14.41 2.23
C LEU A 238 3.63 -15.36 2.82
N GLY A 239 4.81 -14.85 3.15
CA GLY A 239 5.89 -15.62 3.77
C GLY A 239 5.81 -15.70 5.30
N CYS A 240 4.89 -14.97 5.94
CA CYS A 240 4.77 -14.92 7.38
C CYS A 240 4.25 -16.25 7.97
N GLU A 241 4.77 -16.65 9.12
CA GLU A 241 4.28 -17.83 9.86
C GLU A 241 2.95 -17.54 10.59
N ASP A 242 2.66 -16.28 10.89
CA ASP A 242 1.40 -15.87 11.50
C ASP A 242 0.24 -16.10 10.54
N PRO A 243 -0.78 -16.92 10.91
CA PRO A 243 -1.85 -17.32 10.00
C PRO A 243 -2.78 -16.14 9.62
N ALA A 244 -2.92 -15.14 10.48
CA ALA A 244 -3.74 -13.95 10.19
C ALA A 244 -3.05 -13.07 9.14
N ALA A 245 -1.74 -12.83 9.29
CA ALA A 245 -0.94 -12.10 8.32
C ALA A 245 -0.89 -12.81 6.97
N ALA A 246 -0.67 -14.13 6.99
CA ALA A 246 -0.63 -14.94 5.78
C ALA A 246 -1.96 -14.93 5.01
N TYR A 247 -3.07 -15.07 5.72
CA TYR A 247 -4.40 -14.98 5.10
C TYR A 247 -4.70 -13.59 4.54
N ALA A 248 -4.47 -12.55 5.31
CA ALA A 248 -4.72 -11.17 4.88
C ALA A 248 -3.95 -10.81 3.61
N ALA A 249 -2.66 -11.16 3.56
CA ALA A 249 -1.82 -10.93 2.39
C ALA A 249 -2.22 -11.82 1.20
N ALA A 250 -2.56 -13.10 1.43
CA ALA A 250 -3.00 -13.99 0.36
C ALA A 250 -4.33 -13.51 -0.27
N LEU A 251 -5.27 -13.04 0.55
CA LEU A 251 -6.53 -12.48 0.09
C LEU A 251 -6.31 -11.20 -0.74
N ALA A 252 -5.48 -10.28 -0.25
CA ALA A 252 -5.13 -9.05 -0.96
C ALA A 252 -4.39 -9.34 -2.28
N ALA A 253 -3.42 -10.26 -2.27
CA ALA A 253 -2.69 -10.66 -3.48
C ALA A 253 -3.62 -11.34 -4.51
N ALA A 254 -4.48 -12.27 -4.06
CA ALA A 254 -5.45 -12.94 -4.92
C ALA A 254 -6.40 -11.93 -5.59
N SER A 255 -6.90 -10.96 -4.83
CA SER A 255 -7.74 -9.87 -5.35
C SER A 255 -7.04 -9.06 -6.44
N ARG A 256 -5.76 -8.69 -6.24
CA ARG A 256 -4.97 -7.96 -7.25
C ARG A 256 -4.73 -8.77 -8.51
N LEU A 257 -4.40 -10.05 -8.37
CA LEU A 257 -4.21 -10.95 -9.51
C LEU A 257 -5.52 -11.19 -10.26
N ALA A 258 -6.66 -11.28 -9.57
CA ALA A 258 -7.97 -11.40 -10.18
C ALA A 258 -8.31 -10.23 -11.09
N ARG A 259 -7.95 -9.00 -10.69
CA ARG A 259 -8.21 -7.79 -11.50
C ARG A 259 -7.45 -7.74 -12.82
N ARG A 260 -6.35 -8.48 -12.95
CA ARG A 260 -5.59 -8.61 -14.20
C ARG A 260 -6.21 -9.61 -15.18
N LEU A 261 -7.29 -10.29 -14.80
CA LEU A 261 -7.95 -11.27 -15.63
C LEU A 261 -9.14 -10.67 -16.38
N PRO A 262 -9.42 -11.13 -17.61
CA PRO A 262 -10.70 -10.89 -18.28
C PRO A 262 -11.87 -11.34 -17.38
N ALA A 263 -13.05 -10.76 -17.56
CA ALA A 263 -14.20 -10.96 -16.67
C ALA A 263 -14.56 -12.44 -16.44
N GLU A 264 -14.58 -13.24 -17.52
CA GLU A 264 -14.93 -14.67 -17.45
C GLU A 264 -13.88 -15.47 -16.67
N GLU A 265 -12.58 -15.26 -16.95
CA GLU A 265 -11.50 -15.93 -16.23
C GLU A 265 -11.44 -15.49 -14.77
N ARG A 266 -11.70 -14.21 -14.51
CA ARG A 266 -11.78 -13.65 -13.16
C ARG A 266 -12.89 -14.30 -12.35
N GLN A 267 -14.09 -14.46 -12.91
CA GLN A 267 -15.18 -15.13 -12.26
C GLN A 267 -14.83 -16.58 -11.89
N ALA A 268 -14.22 -17.32 -12.82
CA ALA A 268 -13.77 -18.69 -12.57
C ALA A 268 -12.69 -18.75 -11.47
N TYR A 269 -11.74 -17.80 -11.48
CA TYR A 269 -10.69 -17.72 -10.46
C TYR A 269 -11.25 -17.40 -9.07
N VAL A 270 -12.15 -16.44 -8.97
CA VAL A 270 -12.80 -16.05 -7.69
C VAL A 270 -13.71 -17.18 -7.17
N ALA A 271 -14.39 -17.93 -8.06
CA ALA A 271 -15.18 -19.08 -7.67
C ALA A 271 -14.34 -20.23 -7.06
N SER A 272 -13.04 -20.24 -7.26
CA SER A 272 -12.12 -21.21 -6.64
C SER A 272 -11.60 -20.78 -5.25
N TRP A 273 -11.96 -19.61 -4.76
CA TRP A 273 -11.51 -19.11 -3.47
C TRP A 273 -12.23 -19.83 -2.32
N PRO A 274 -11.60 -19.87 -1.13
CA PRO A 274 -12.24 -20.47 0.04
C PRO A 274 -13.47 -19.69 0.47
N GLU A 275 -14.39 -20.40 1.13
CA GLU A 275 -15.60 -19.80 1.73
C GLU A 275 -15.23 -18.63 2.65
N GLY A 276 -15.98 -17.53 2.56
CA GLY A 276 -15.80 -16.33 3.34
C GLY A 276 -14.75 -15.35 2.83
N ALA A 277 -13.92 -15.72 1.84
CA ALA A 277 -12.90 -14.81 1.31
C ALA A 277 -13.52 -13.62 0.55
N VAL A 278 -14.57 -13.86 -0.21
CA VAL A 278 -15.31 -12.81 -0.94
C VAL A 278 -16.05 -11.90 0.05
N GLU A 279 -16.64 -12.46 1.09
CA GLU A 279 -17.33 -11.73 2.16
C GLU A 279 -16.36 -10.82 2.92
N ASP A 280 -15.13 -11.30 3.20
CA ASP A 280 -14.12 -10.48 3.87
C ASP A 280 -13.70 -9.27 3.01
N LEU A 281 -13.58 -9.43 1.69
CA LEU A 281 -13.34 -8.30 0.77
C LEU A 281 -14.55 -7.36 0.69
N ALA A 282 -15.76 -7.91 0.59
CA ALA A 282 -16.98 -7.11 0.56
C ALA A 282 -17.15 -6.30 1.86
N ALA A 283 -16.84 -6.90 3.01
CA ALA A 283 -16.86 -6.21 4.29
C ALA A 283 -15.85 -5.06 4.35
N ALA A 284 -14.64 -5.26 3.79
CA ALA A 284 -13.63 -4.21 3.72
C ALA A 284 -14.11 -3.04 2.85
N ALA A 285 -14.67 -3.34 1.69
CA ALA A 285 -15.29 -2.37 0.81
C ALA A 285 -16.42 -1.62 1.51
N ALA A 286 -17.34 -2.34 2.17
CA ALA A 286 -18.45 -1.79 2.91
C ALA A 286 -18.00 -0.83 4.03
N ALA A 287 -17.02 -1.22 4.81
CA ALA A 287 -16.46 -0.41 5.87
C ALA A 287 -15.87 0.91 5.33
N ALA A 288 -15.01 0.82 4.33
CA ALA A 288 -14.37 2.01 3.76
C ALA A 288 -15.38 3.04 3.26
N ALA A 289 -16.44 2.62 2.56
CA ALA A 289 -17.43 3.55 2.02
C ALA A 289 -18.36 4.12 3.07
N SER A 290 -18.60 3.43 4.18
CA SER A 290 -19.43 3.97 5.25
C SER A 290 -18.86 5.28 5.83
N TYR A 291 -17.56 5.50 5.71
CA TYR A 291 -16.87 6.70 6.19
C TYR A 291 -16.56 7.72 5.08
N ARG A 292 -16.44 7.30 3.82
CA ARG A 292 -15.91 8.16 2.76
C ARG A 292 -16.76 9.37 2.46
N SER A 293 -16.17 10.55 2.51
CA SER A 293 -16.74 11.78 1.94
C SER A 293 -16.33 11.95 0.48
N GLY A 294 -17.26 11.72 -0.47
CA GLY A 294 -16.93 11.70 -1.90
C GLY A 294 -16.20 12.95 -2.42
N ALA A 295 -16.67 14.15 -2.06
CA ALA A 295 -16.04 15.41 -2.49
C ALA A 295 -14.67 15.65 -1.83
N LEU A 296 -14.55 15.36 -0.53
CA LEU A 296 -13.32 15.57 0.23
C LEU A 296 -12.25 14.54 -0.19
N ALA A 297 -12.62 13.27 -0.28
CA ALA A 297 -11.72 12.22 -0.74
C ALA A 297 -11.20 12.51 -2.14
N ALA A 298 -12.05 12.93 -3.10
CA ALA A 298 -11.62 13.29 -4.45
C ALA A 298 -10.68 14.51 -4.49
N ALA A 299 -10.85 15.48 -3.58
CA ALA A 299 -9.93 16.62 -3.49
C ALA A 299 -8.56 16.20 -2.95
N VAL A 300 -8.55 15.39 -1.90
CA VAL A 300 -7.32 14.86 -1.29
C VAL A 300 -6.59 13.94 -2.25
N GLU A 301 -7.31 13.09 -2.97
CA GLU A 301 -6.76 12.21 -4.01
C GLU A 301 -5.98 12.99 -5.07
N ARG A 302 -6.58 14.04 -5.63
CA ARG A 302 -5.88 14.89 -6.62
C ARG A 302 -4.63 15.57 -6.03
N ALA A 303 -4.69 16.00 -4.77
CA ALA A 303 -3.54 16.60 -4.11
C ALA A 303 -2.42 15.57 -3.86
N TYR A 304 -2.80 14.34 -3.48
CA TYR A 304 -1.86 13.25 -3.26
C TYR A 304 -1.22 12.77 -4.56
N ASP A 305 -2.00 12.66 -5.64
CA ASP A 305 -1.48 12.34 -6.97
C ASP A 305 -0.43 13.36 -7.43
N ALA A 306 -0.73 14.65 -7.31
CA ALA A 306 0.21 15.72 -7.62
C ALA A 306 1.48 15.66 -6.73
N TYR A 307 1.34 15.28 -5.47
CA TYR A 307 2.46 15.07 -4.56
C TYR A 307 3.35 13.91 -5.02
N LEU A 308 2.80 12.75 -5.35
CA LEU A 308 3.56 11.58 -5.84
C LEU A 308 4.31 11.91 -7.14
N VAL A 309 3.64 12.56 -8.09
CA VAL A 309 4.27 13.01 -9.35
C VAL A 309 5.42 13.97 -9.07
N SER A 310 5.28 14.91 -8.12
CA SER A 310 6.33 15.85 -7.76
C SER A 310 7.58 15.17 -7.18
N LEU A 311 7.41 14.02 -6.54
CA LEU A 311 8.49 13.20 -6.01
C LEU A 311 9.12 12.27 -7.07
N GLY A 312 8.61 12.30 -8.31
CA GLY A 312 9.14 11.54 -9.43
C GLY A 312 8.57 10.13 -9.57
N THR A 313 7.42 9.86 -8.95
CA THR A 313 6.64 8.66 -9.23
C THR A 313 5.96 8.84 -10.58
N GLU A 314 6.47 8.17 -11.61
CA GLU A 314 5.85 8.18 -12.93
C GLU A 314 4.47 7.53 -12.86
N GLY A 315 3.41 8.28 -13.13
CA GLY A 315 2.04 7.81 -13.08
C GLY A 315 1.29 8.11 -11.79
N GLY A 316 1.92 8.75 -10.78
CA GLY A 316 1.24 9.15 -9.54
C GLY A 316 0.53 7.97 -8.88
N MET A 317 -0.79 8.09 -8.68
CA MET A 317 -1.63 7.04 -8.12
C MET A 317 -1.71 5.76 -8.98
N ALA A 318 -1.47 5.83 -10.30
CA ALA A 318 -1.41 4.64 -11.17
C ALA A 318 -0.18 3.75 -10.88
N ASP A 319 0.77 4.22 -10.07
CA ASP A 319 1.91 3.41 -9.63
C ASP A 319 1.48 2.17 -8.82
N TYR A 320 0.33 2.21 -8.17
CA TYR A 320 -0.23 1.05 -7.46
C TYR A 320 -0.47 -0.16 -8.38
N ASP A 321 -0.76 0.05 -9.66
CA ASP A 321 -0.94 -1.04 -10.62
C ASP A 321 0.37 -1.81 -10.87
N ARG A 322 1.52 -1.15 -10.72
CA ARG A 322 2.84 -1.77 -10.86
C ARG A 322 3.19 -2.72 -9.71
N SER A 323 2.50 -2.60 -8.56
CA SER A 323 2.71 -3.49 -7.41
C SER A 323 2.46 -4.95 -7.76
N THR A 324 1.50 -5.23 -8.64
CA THR A 324 1.18 -6.60 -9.06
C THR A 324 2.31 -7.20 -9.90
N ASP A 325 2.94 -6.42 -10.78
CA ASP A 325 4.11 -6.86 -11.55
C ASP A 325 5.31 -7.13 -10.63
N ALA A 326 5.56 -6.25 -9.67
CA ALA A 326 6.62 -6.42 -8.68
C ALA A 326 6.37 -7.67 -7.81
N LEU A 327 5.15 -7.87 -7.33
CA LEU A 327 4.74 -9.07 -6.59
C LEU A 327 5.03 -10.34 -7.42
N VAL A 328 4.56 -10.40 -8.66
CA VAL A 328 4.72 -11.58 -9.53
C VAL A 328 6.19 -11.92 -9.77
N ARG A 329 7.04 -10.90 -9.95
CA ARG A 329 8.49 -11.09 -10.19
C ARG A 329 9.26 -11.55 -8.96
N LEU A 330 8.78 -11.18 -7.77
CA LEU A 330 9.48 -11.38 -6.51
C LEU A 330 8.84 -12.47 -5.64
N LEU A 331 7.81 -13.16 -6.15
CA LEU A 331 7.00 -14.09 -5.37
C LEU A 331 7.81 -15.26 -4.78
N ASP A 332 8.86 -15.71 -5.46
CA ASP A 332 9.74 -16.78 -4.99
C ASP A 332 10.47 -16.45 -3.68
N LEU A 333 10.58 -15.17 -3.34
CA LEU A 333 11.13 -14.74 -2.04
C LEU A 333 10.19 -15.07 -0.87
N ALA A 334 8.88 -15.10 -1.11
CA ALA A 334 7.88 -15.36 -0.08
C ALA A 334 7.41 -16.82 -0.08
N LEU A 335 7.26 -17.38 -1.27
CA LEU A 335 6.74 -18.73 -1.49
C LEU A 335 7.82 -19.52 -2.26
N PRO A 336 8.80 -20.12 -1.59
CA PRO A 336 9.77 -20.97 -2.25
C PRO A 336 9.05 -22.09 -3.01
N ALA A 337 9.57 -22.42 -4.19
CA ALA A 337 9.01 -23.49 -5.02
C ALA A 337 8.83 -24.75 -4.16
N PRO A 338 7.69 -25.46 -4.27
CA PRO A 338 7.46 -26.67 -3.49
C PRO A 338 8.64 -27.62 -3.72
N SER A 339 9.30 -28.02 -2.63
CA SER A 339 10.38 -29.00 -2.70
C SER A 339 9.84 -30.26 -3.37
N ALA A 340 10.61 -30.87 -4.26
CA ALA A 340 10.19 -32.05 -5.04
C ALA A 340 9.77 -33.26 -4.19
N GLY A 341 9.68 -33.10 -2.84
CA GLY A 341 9.30 -34.11 -1.86
C GLY A 341 7.89 -33.99 -1.27
N ASP A 342 7.21 -32.83 -1.44
CA ASP A 342 5.87 -32.62 -0.88
C ASP A 342 4.77 -33.09 -1.85
N GLY A 343 4.71 -34.40 -2.06
CA GLY A 343 3.69 -35.08 -2.84
C GLY A 343 2.34 -35.06 -2.16
N VAL A 344 1.63 -33.93 -2.21
CA VAL A 344 0.18 -33.91 -2.02
C VAL A 344 -0.43 -34.61 -3.21
N ALA A 345 -1.08 -35.75 -2.95
CA ALA A 345 -1.76 -36.60 -3.93
C ALA A 345 -2.72 -35.75 -4.77
N ARG A 346 -2.31 -35.42 -6.01
CA ARG A 346 -3.16 -34.80 -7.01
C ARG A 346 -4.22 -35.80 -7.43
N GLY A 347 -5.42 -35.66 -6.95
CA GLY A 347 -6.59 -36.33 -7.50
C GLY A 347 -6.75 -35.93 -8.97
N ARG A 348 -6.33 -36.81 -9.86
CA ARG A 348 -6.54 -36.66 -11.30
C ARG A 348 -8.02 -36.87 -11.59
N HIS A 349 -8.75 -35.79 -11.79
CA HIS A 349 -9.95 -35.86 -12.61
C HIS A 349 -9.53 -35.68 -14.06
N ALA A 350 -9.34 -36.79 -14.75
CA ALA A 350 -9.17 -36.82 -16.18
C ALA A 350 -10.54 -36.55 -16.85
N VAL A 351 -10.66 -35.40 -17.48
CA VAL A 351 -11.65 -35.19 -18.53
C VAL A 351 -10.91 -35.29 -19.85
N GLY A 352 -11.11 -36.40 -20.54
CA GLY A 352 -10.61 -36.63 -21.88
C GLY A 352 -11.40 -35.81 -22.90
N GLY A 353 -10.69 -35.31 -23.90
CA GLY A 353 -11.29 -34.70 -25.08
C GLY A 353 -10.19 -34.09 -25.94
N GLY A 354 -9.63 -34.90 -26.84
CA GLY A 354 -8.66 -34.43 -27.81
C GLY A 354 -9.31 -33.59 -28.92
N SER A 355 -8.60 -32.60 -29.40
CA SER A 355 -8.62 -32.22 -30.83
C SER A 355 -7.36 -31.43 -31.15
N GLN A 356 -6.56 -32.00 -32.04
CA GLN A 356 -5.50 -31.30 -32.76
C GLN A 356 -6.15 -30.41 -33.81
N VAL A 357 -5.74 -29.15 -33.90
CA VAL A 357 -5.86 -28.34 -35.13
C VAL A 357 -4.56 -27.57 -35.34
N ALA A 358 -4.16 -27.63 -36.59
CA ALA A 358 -2.89 -27.20 -37.16
C ALA A 358 -2.66 -25.68 -37.10
N ALA A 359 -1.37 -25.36 -37.19
CA ALA A 359 -0.82 -24.02 -37.45
C ALA A 359 -1.32 -23.47 -38.78
N ASP A 360 -1.64 -22.17 -38.82
CA ASP A 360 -1.58 -21.38 -40.05
C ASP A 360 -1.02 -19.97 -39.77
N GLU A 361 -0.28 -19.49 -40.78
CA GLU A 361 0.60 -18.33 -40.72
C GLU A 361 -0.12 -17.02 -40.99
N GLY A 362 0.43 -15.93 -40.42
CA GLY A 362 0.57 -14.65 -41.12
C GLY A 362 -0.65 -13.72 -41.14
N GLY A 363 -0.55 -12.61 -40.42
CA GLY A 363 -1.47 -11.46 -40.54
C GLY A 363 -1.03 -10.27 -39.70
N ASP A 364 -0.22 -9.42 -40.33
CA ASP A 364 0.16 -8.09 -39.83
C ASP A 364 -1.11 -7.19 -39.73
N VAL A 365 -1.50 -6.81 -38.54
CA VAL A 365 -2.61 -5.86 -38.32
C VAL A 365 -2.10 -4.69 -37.47
N GLY A 366 -2.00 -3.56 -38.13
CA GLY A 366 -1.62 -2.28 -37.57
C GLY A 366 -2.43 -1.92 -36.33
N VAL A 367 -1.74 -1.63 -35.24
CA VAL A 367 -2.30 -1.16 -33.97
C VAL A 367 -2.56 0.35 -34.10
N ALA A 368 -3.81 0.75 -34.12
CA ALA A 368 -4.23 2.12 -33.88
C ALA A 368 -4.06 2.46 -32.40
N PRO A 369 -3.69 3.70 -32.03
CA PRO A 369 -3.55 4.07 -30.64
C PRO A 369 -4.92 4.08 -29.95
N HIS A 370 -5.12 3.18 -29.01
CA HIS A 370 -6.25 3.21 -28.08
C HIS A 370 -6.05 4.33 -27.05
N GLU A 371 -6.98 5.24 -26.99
CA GLU A 371 -7.15 6.18 -25.89
C GLU A 371 -7.27 5.38 -24.58
N ALA A 372 -6.43 5.71 -23.60
CA ALA A 372 -6.44 5.06 -22.30
C ALA A 372 -7.69 5.46 -21.51
N PRO A 373 -8.48 4.51 -21.00
CA PRO A 373 -9.50 4.83 -20.01
C PRO A 373 -8.84 5.06 -18.64
N GLU A 374 -9.32 6.07 -17.95
CA GLU A 374 -8.94 6.47 -16.59
C GLU A 374 -9.01 5.28 -15.62
N GLN A 375 -7.85 4.78 -15.19
CA GLN A 375 -7.72 3.68 -14.21
C GLN A 375 -6.91 4.17 -13.02
N HIS A 376 -7.58 4.43 -11.90
CA HIS A 376 -6.94 4.83 -10.67
C HIS A 376 -7.36 3.93 -9.52
N LEU A 377 -6.41 3.54 -8.64
CA LEU A 377 -6.57 3.28 -7.22
C LEU A 377 -6.51 1.84 -6.70
N GLY A 378 -5.40 1.54 -5.98
CA GLY A 378 -5.21 0.33 -5.19
C GLY A 378 -5.77 0.39 -3.76
N VAL A 379 -5.44 1.36 -2.94
CA VAL A 379 -5.96 1.51 -1.56
C VAL A 379 -7.25 2.34 -1.53
N LEU A 380 -7.38 3.33 -2.40
CA LEU A 380 -8.64 4.04 -2.65
C LEU A 380 -9.70 3.17 -3.32
N ALA A 381 -9.34 2.05 -3.85
CA ALA A 381 -10.19 1.13 -4.56
C ALA A 381 -11.25 0.45 -3.67
N VAL A 382 -10.96 0.17 -2.41
CA VAL A 382 -11.97 -0.32 -1.47
C VAL A 382 -13.10 0.71 -1.29
N ALA A 383 -12.79 1.99 -1.41
CA ALA A 383 -13.76 3.06 -1.22
C ALA A 383 -14.66 3.37 -2.44
N ARG A 384 -14.27 2.95 -3.65
CA ARG A 384 -15.10 3.18 -4.86
C ARG A 384 -16.19 2.13 -5.11
N LEU A 385 -16.13 0.96 -4.49
CA LEU A 385 -17.12 -0.09 -4.66
C LEU A 385 -18.56 0.30 -4.26
N GLN A 386 -18.75 1.37 -3.52
CA GLN A 386 -20.02 1.60 -2.84
C GLN A 386 -20.86 2.76 -3.35
N HIS A 387 -20.33 3.67 -4.14
CA HIS A 387 -21.22 4.63 -4.79
C HIS A 387 -22.22 3.90 -5.70
N ARG A 388 -21.85 2.73 -6.22
CA ARG A 388 -22.74 1.89 -7.05
C ARG A 388 -23.53 0.82 -6.29
N ALA A 389 -23.10 0.36 -5.12
CA ALA A 389 -23.93 -0.54 -4.33
C ALA A 389 -25.21 0.16 -3.83
N GLY A 390 -25.16 1.45 -3.57
CA GLY A 390 -26.33 2.29 -3.27
C GLY A 390 -27.27 2.48 -4.47
N GLU A 391 -26.74 2.59 -5.70
CA GLU A 391 -27.53 2.71 -6.93
C GLU A 391 -28.07 1.35 -7.40
N LEU A 392 -27.36 0.23 -7.15
CA LEU A 392 -27.80 -1.12 -7.47
C LEU A 392 -28.87 -1.67 -6.51
N ALA A 393 -28.93 -1.17 -5.28
CA ALA A 393 -30.02 -1.49 -4.34
C ALA A 393 -31.35 -0.81 -4.73
N ALA A 394 -31.34 0.17 -5.64
CA ALA A 394 -32.53 0.90 -6.09
C ALA A 394 -33.15 0.39 -7.39
N GLY A 395 -32.71 -0.69 -7.96
CA GLY A 395 -33.33 -1.37 -9.12
C GLY A 395 -32.36 -1.55 -10.27
N VAL A 396 -32.05 -2.76 -10.64
CA VAL A 396 -31.98 -3.40 -11.96
C VAL A 396 -31.21 -4.73 -11.86
N GLY A 397 -31.59 -5.69 -12.67
CA GLY A 397 -31.23 -7.09 -12.69
C GLY A 397 -29.75 -7.40 -12.60
N VAL A 398 -29.44 -8.37 -11.78
CA VAL A 398 -28.13 -8.86 -11.38
C VAL A 398 -27.52 -9.64 -12.55
N GLU A 399 -26.48 -9.07 -13.20
CA GLU A 399 -25.58 -9.83 -14.07
C GLU A 399 -24.14 -9.95 -13.51
N ASP A 400 -23.81 -9.27 -12.40
CA ASP A 400 -22.53 -9.43 -11.69
C ASP A 400 -22.76 -9.79 -10.22
N PRO A 401 -22.90 -11.09 -9.89
CA PRO A 401 -23.20 -11.55 -8.52
C PRO A 401 -22.04 -11.31 -7.53
N LEU A 402 -20.85 -10.91 -8.01
CA LEU A 402 -19.66 -10.71 -7.17
C LEU A 402 -19.27 -9.24 -7.01
N GLY A 403 -19.92 -8.32 -7.73
CA GLY A 403 -19.61 -6.88 -7.68
C GLY A 403 -18.20 -6.51 -8.19
N LEU A 404 -17.49 -7.45 -8.85
CA LEU A 404 -16.12 -7.27 -9.30
C LEU A 404 -16.02 -6.35 -10.52
N GLU A 405 -17.05 -6.29 -11.36
CA GLU A 405 -17.12 -5.29 -12.44
C GLU A 405 -17.34 -3.87 -11.92
N ALA A 406 -18.07 -3.74 -10.81
CA ALA A 406 -18.17 -2.47 -10.10
C ALA A 406 -16.81 -2.07 -9.50
N ALA A 407 -16.01 -3.05 -9.05
CA ALA A 407 -14.64 -2.86 -8.62
C ALA A 407 -13.74 -2.35 -9.76
N GLU A 408 -13.89 -2.85 -10.98
CA GLU A 408 -13.09 -2.48 -12.13
C GLU A 408 -13.32 -1.03 -12.58
N ARG A 409 -14.58 -0.58 -12.60
CA ARG A 409 -14.91 0.83 -12.93
C ARG A 409 -14.52 1.83 -11.85
N VAL A 410 -14.09 1.32 -10.71
CA VAL A 410 -13.75 2.10 -9.54
C VAL A 410 -12.28 1.87 -9.14
N GLY A 411 -11.53 1.00 -9.87
CA GLY A 411 -10.10 0.77 -9.65
C GLY A 411 -9.79 -0.03 -8.36
N VAL A 412 -10.67 -0.96 -7.92
CA VAL A 412 -10.39 -1.91 -6.81
C VAL A 412 -9.86 -3.22 -7.32
#